data_d4125a38b13653f94d7c72dbc4418783
#
_entry.id   d4125a38b13653f94d7c72dbc4418783
#
_cell.length_a   1.000
_cell.length_b   1.000
_cell.length_c   1.000
_cell.angle_alpha   90.00
_cell.angle_beta   90.00
_cell.angle_gamma   90.00
#
_symmetry.space_group_name_H-M   'P 1'
#
loop_
_entity.id
_entity.type
_entity.pdbx_description
1 polymer ?
#
loop_
_entity_poly.entity_id
_entity_poly.type
_entity_poly.pdbx_seq_one_letter_code
_entity_poly.pdbx_strand_id
1 'polypeptide(L)'
;MKTKTALFVLAIMLMVIAPINSNSISKSTTDNLKEAFKGETTASAKYADYAKKAKKEGYAKIALLFEAASKAEHIHANNHKAVLEQLGVKVDKITPKYTVKSTKENLEDAISGEGYESTTMYPGFIKTADAENSNLALISFNYAFKTEQKHLKLYKNALEFLNSGKEKKLSSKYYVCPTCGNTYEGDAPARCGLSMTSKEKFLIIK
;
A
#
# COMPACT_ATOMS: atom_id res chain seq x y z
N MET A 1 34.86 40.99 -67.83
CA MET A 1 34.79 39.84 -66.87
C MET A 1 33.95 40.25 -65.65
N LYS A 2 32.78 39.72 -65.45
CA LYS A 2 31.86 40.04 -64.35
C LYS A 2 31.92 38.91 -63.32
N THR A 3 32.55 39.17 -62.17
CA THR A 3 32.61 38.29 -61.02
C THR A 3 31.29 38.29 -60.31
N LYS A 4 30.61 37.07 -60.23
CA LYS A 4 29.38 36.86 -59.45
C LYS A 4 29.79 36.44 -58.04
N THR A 5 29.52 37.30 -57.06
CA THR A 5 29.69 37.04 -55.66
C THR A 5 28.45 36.23 -55.19
N ALA A 6 28.61 34.95 -54.81
CA ALA A 6 27.54 34.14 -54.24
C ALA A 6 27.43 34.44 -52.74
N LEU A 7 26.27 34.94 -52.31
CA LEU A 7 25.94 35.16 -50.88
C LEU A 7 25.44 33.85 -50.30
N PHE A 8 26.21 33.22 -49.40
CA PHE A 8 25.77 32.08 -48.63
C PHE A 8 24.96 32.59 -47.42
N VAL A 9 23.66 32.37 -47.44
CA VAL A 9 22.79 32.64 -46.30
C VAL A 9 22.80 31.40 -45.37
N LEU A 10 23.51 31.53 -44.26
CA LEU A 10 23.51 30.49 -43.20
C LEU A 10 22.25 30.59 -42.38
N ALA A 11 21.28 29.68 -42.63
CA ALA A 11 20.08 29.57 -41.83
C ALA A 11 20.42 28.92 -40.48
N ILE A 12 20.51 29.74 -39.43
CA ILE A 12 20.60 29.23 -38.04
C ILE A 12 19.23 28.74 -37.63
N MET A 13 19.08 27.41 -37.59
CA MET A 13 17.88 26.74 -37.08
C MET A 13 17.92 26.81 -35.55
N LEU A 14 17.22 27.78 -34.94
CA LEU A 14 16.99 27.83 -33.51
C LEU A 14 16.14 26.60 -33.12
N MET A 15 16.81 25.60 -32.54
CA MET A 15 16.07 24.54 -31.81
C MET A 15 15.44 25.17 -30.57
N VAL A 16 14.14 25.41 -30.62
CA VAL A 16 13.35 25.72 -29.44
C VAL A 16 13.25 24.43 -28.62
N ILE A 17 14.11 24.29 -27.61
CA ILE A 17 13.97 23.27 -26.60
C ILE A 17 12.73 23.67 -25.81
N ALA A 18 11.60 23.03 -26.12
CA ALA A 18 10.40 23.13 -25.28
C ALA A 18 10.79 22.73 -23.85
N PRO A 19 10.42 23.50 -22.81
CA PRO A 19 10.67 23.09 -21.45
C PRO A 19 10.01 21.74 -21.24
N ILE A 20 10.78 20.76 -20.78
CA ILE A 20 10.25 19.50 -20.28
C ILE A 20 9.32 19.90 -19.13
N ASN A 21 8.03 19.81 -19.40
CA ASN A 21 7.00 20.05 -18.41
C ASN A 21 7.24 19.02 -17.29
N SER A 22 7.94 19.42 -16.23
CA SER A 22 8.01 18.64 -15.01
C SER A 22 6.55 18.51 -14.56
N ASN A 23 5.92 17.34 -14.79
CA ASN A 23 4.60 17.04 -14.27
C ASN A 23 4.63 17.30 -12.77
N SER A 24 4.27 18.51 -12.36
CA SER A 24 3.99 18.81 -10.98
C SER A 24 2.76 17.99 -10.64
N ILE A 25 2.96 16.93 -9.85
CA ILE A 25 1.84 16.17 -9.32
C ILE A 25 0.93 17.14 -8.60
N SER A 26 -0.35 17.11 -8.94
CA SER A 26 -1.32 18.01 -8.34
C SER A 26 -1.38 17.77 -6.82
N LYS A 27 -1.81 18.78 -6.12
CA LYS A 27 -2.06 18.73 -4.67
C LYS A 27 -2.92 17.54 -4.27
N SER A 28 -3.82 17.10 -5.14
CA SER A 28 -4.78 16.02 -4.88
C SER A 28 -4.11 14.63 -4.72
N THR A 29 -3.23 14.19 -5.64
CA THR A 29 -2.50 12.91 -5.47
C THR A 29 -1.56 12.96 -4.27
N THR A 30 -0.90 14.10 -4.04
CA THR A 30 -0.03 14.29 -2.86
C THR A 30 -0.84 14.23 -1.56
N ASP A 31 -2.02 14.82 -1.51
CA ASP A 31 -2.89 14.77 -0.33
C ASP A 31 -3.41 13.35 -0.09
N ASN A 32 -3.77 12.62 -1.14
CA ASN A 32 -4.16 11.21 -1.07
C ASN A 32 -3.01 10.32 -0.56
N LEU A 33 -1.78 10.55 -1.01
CA LEU A 33 -0.60 9.83 -0.50
C LEU A 33 -0.35 10.11 0.98
N LYS A 34 -0.53 11.35 1.46
CA LYS A 34 -0.42 11.69 2.88
C LYS A 34 -1.51 11.02 3.72
N GLU A 35 -2.74 11.00 3.21
CA GLU A 35 -3.86 10.32 3.86
C GLU A 35 -3.60 8.83 3.95
N ALA A 36 -3.20 8.17 2.86
CA ALA A 36 -2.83 6.77 2.83
C ALA A 36 -1.68 6.48 3.80
N PHE A 37 -0.58 7.22 3.74
CA PHE A 37 0.56 7.05 4.66
C PHE A 37 0.14 7.12 6.14
N LYS A 38 -0.74 8.07 6.49
CA LYS A 38 -1.27 8.20 7.86
C LYS A 38 -2.16 7.02 8.22
N GLY A 39 -3.06 6.61 7.32
CA GLY A 39 -3.95 5.47 7.49
C GLY A 39 -3.17 4.19 7.76
N GLU A 40 -2.25 3.84 6.86
CA GLU A 40 -1.45 2.62 6.95
C GLU A 40 -0.50 2.60 8.14
N THR A 41 0.10 3.76 8.50
CA THR A 41 0.90 3.86 9.72
C THR A 41 0.06 3.57 10.96
N THR A 42 -1.19 4.06 10.97
CA THR A 42 -2.12 3.82 12.08
C THR A 42 -2.61 2.38 12.09
N ALA A 43 -2.97 1.81 10.95
CA ALA A 43 -3.41 0.43 10.81
C ALA A 43 -2.31 -0.56 11.23
N SER A 44 -1.07 -0.33 10.82
CA SER A 44 0.08 -1.14 11.24
C SER A 44 0.22 -1.21 12.77
N ALA A 45 0.19 -0.07 13.45
CA ALA A 45 0.27 -0.01 14.91
C ALA A 45 -0.96 -0.66 15.58
N LYS A 46 -2.15 -0.37 15.06
CA LYS A 46 -3.45 -0.90 15.53
C LYS A 46 -3.48 -2.42 15.45
N TYR A 47 -3.11 -3.00 14.31
CA TYR A 47 -3.12 -4.45 14.14
C TYR A 47 -2.03 -5.16 14.96
N ALA A 48 -0.88 -4.52 15.21
CA ALA A 48 0.10 -5.06 16.15
C ALA A 48 -0.47 -5.20 17.57
N ASP A 49 -1.27 -4.23 18.02
CA ASP A 49 -1.90 -4.29 19.34
C ASP A 49 -3.14 -5.23 19.36
N TYR A 50 -3.87 -5.34 18.24
CA TYR A 50 -4.93 -6.33 18.08
C TYR A 50 -4.37 -7.77 18.14
N ALA A 51 -3.18 -8.01 17.56
CA ALA A 51 -2.48 -9.29 17.68
C ALA A 51 -2.16 -9.64 19.15
N LYS A 52 -1.63 -8.68 19.91
CA LYS A 52 -1.35 -8.86 21.35
C LYS A 52 -2.63 -9.18 22.12
N LYS A 53 -3.73 -8.49 21.83
CA LYS A 53 -5.03 -8.71 22.45
C LYS A 53 -5.57 -10.10 22.12
N ALA A 54 -5.54 -10.50 20.86
CA ALA A 54 -5.98 -11.82 20.42
C ALA A 54 -5.16 -12.95 21.09
N LYS A 55 -3.85 -12.77 21.18
CA LYS A 55 -2.97 -13.71 21.89
C LYS A 55 -3.33 -13.82 23.38
N LYS A 56 -3.60 -12.69 24.04
CA LYS A 56 -4.01 -12.65 25.47
C LYS A 56 -5.37 -13.34 25.68
N GLU A 57 -6.27 -13.30 24.71
CA GLU A 57 -7.57 -13.96 24.75
C GLU A 57 -7.52 -15.43 24.30
N GLY A 58 -6.33 -15.97 23.96
CA GLY A 58 -6.15 -17.38 23.58
C GLY A 58 -6.33 -17.66 22.08
N TYR A 59 -6.57 -16.66 21.25
CA TYR A 59 -6.79 -16.78 19.82
C TYR A 59 -5.48 -16.65 19.03
N ALA A 60 -4.54 -17.56 19.24
CA ALA A 60 -3.19 -17.49 18.67
C ALA A 60 -3.17 -17.36 17.14
N LYS A 61 -4.07 -18.04 16.42
CA LYS A 61 -4.11 -17.97 14.95
C LYS A 61 -4.69 -16.67 14.41
N ILE A 62 -5.63 -16.05 15.13
CA ILE A 62 -6.12 -14.70 14.83
C ILE A 62 -5.01 -13.68 15.12
N ALA A 63 -4.22 -13.89 16.17
CA ALA A 63 -3.07 -13.06 16.45
C ALA A 63 -2.06 -13.07 15.29
N LEU A 64 -1.74 -14.26 14.73
CA LEU A 64 -0.86 -14.37 13.56
C LEU A 64 -1.39 -13.63 12.33
N LEU A 65 -2.71 -13.67 12.09
CA LEU A 65 -3.32 -12.89 11.01
C LEU A 65 -3.13 -11.39 11.21
N PHE A 66 -3.40 -10.87 12.41
CA PHE A 66 -3.18 -9.47 12.73
C PHE A 66 -1.69 -9.08 12.65
N GLU A 67 -0.77 -9.96 13.07
CA GLU A 67 0.67 -9.72 12.92
C GLU A 67 1.07 -9.63 11.45
N ALA A 68 0.55 -10.51 10.60
CA ALA A 68 0.82 -10.49 9.16
C ALA A 68 0.31 -9.21 8.51
N ALA A 69 -0.93 -8.82 8.79
CA ALA A 69 -1.51 -7.58 8.30
C ALA A 69 -0.72 -6.36 8.83
N SER A 70 -0.39 -6.30 10.12
CA SER A 70 0.45 -5.21 10.66
C SER A 70 1.75 -5.03 9.87
N LYS A 71 2.40 -6.11 9.43
CA LYS A 71 3.60 -6.04 8.58
C LYS A 71 3.29 -5.54 7.18
N ALA A 72 2.16 -5.95 6.61
CA ALA A 72 1.72 -5.49 5.30
C ALA A 72 1.45 -3.98 5.30
N GLU A 73 0.68 -3.47 6.29
CA GLU A 73 0.39 -2.03 6.40
C GLU A 73 1.65 -1.19 6.65
N HIS A 74 2.63 -1.73 7.38
CA HIS A 74 3.93 -1.07 7.50
C HIS A 74 4.64 -0.93 6.14
N ILE A 75 4.54 -1.94 5.28
CA ILE A 75 5.11 -1.91 3.93
C ILE A 75 4.35 -0.91 3.06
N HIS A 76 3.02 -0.87 3.12
CA HIS A 76 2.20 0.11 2.40
C HIS A 76 2.54 1.53 2.83
N ALA A 77 2.60 1.80 4.13
CA ALA A 77 3.00 3.11 4.66
C ALA A 77 4.37 3.54 4.12
N ASN A 78 5.36 2.64 4.14
CA ASN A 78 6.70 2.94 3.62
C ASN A 78 6.69 3.20 2.11
N ASN A 79 5.88 2.49 1.33
CA ASN A 79 5.73 2.71 -0.10
C ASN A 79 5.13 4.10 -0.39
N HIS A 80 4.05 4.48 0.30
CA HIS A 80 3.45 5.82 0.16
C HIS A 80 4.41 6.91 0.58
N LYS A 81 5.13 6.71 1.69
CA LYS A 81 6.16 7.63 2.17
C LYS A 81 7.28 7.82 1.15
N ALA A 82 7.79 6.73 0.56
CA ALA A 82 8.84 6.80 -0.45
C ALA A 82 8.42 7.61 -1.68
N VAL A 83 7.16 7.48 -2.12
CA VAL A 83 6.62 8.30 -3.21
C VAL A 83 6.54 9.76 -2.81
N LEU A 84 6.05 10.09 -1.60
CA LEU A 84 6.02 11.47 -1.09
C LEU A 84 7.43 12.09 -1.07
N GLU A 85 8.42 11.35 -0.56
CA GLU A 85 9.81 11.82 -0.50
C GLU A 85 10.41 12.08 -1.89
N GLN A 86 10.12 11.21 -2.88
CA GLN A 86 10.53 11.42 -4.28
C GLN A 86 9.88 12.66 -4.90
N LEU A 87 8.70 13.06 -4.43
CA LEU A 87 8.01 14.28 -4.83
C LEU A 87 8.52 15.52 -4.08
N GLY A 88 9.54 15.39 -3.24
CA GLY A 88 10.09 16.48 -2.43
C GLY A 88 9.19 16.89 -1.27
N VAL A 89 8.21 16.05 -0.91
CA VAL A 89 7.27 16.33 0.18
C VAL A 89 7.85 15.81 1.50
N LYS A 90 8.04 16.71 2.45
CA LYS A 90 8.41 16.34 3.81
C LYS A 90 7.25 15.61 4.48
N VAL A 91 7.54 14.46 5.08
CA VAL A 91 6.56 13.63 5.77
C VAL A 91 6.76 13.77 7.29
N ASP A 92 5.72 14.21 7.99
CA ASP A 92 5.74 14.33 9.43
C ASP A 92 5.56 12.98 10.11
N LYS A 93 6.08 12.89 11.34
CA LYS A 93 5.88 11.70 12.19
C LYS A 93 4.40 11.56 12.53
N ILE A 94 3.82 10.41 12.19
CA ILE A 94 2.45 10.08 12.59
C ILE A 94 2.45 9.54 14.02
N THR A 95 1.53 10.04 14.83
CA THR A 95 1.21 9.47 16.15
C THR A 95 -0.13 8.74 16.02
N PRO A 96 -0.13 7.38 15.95
CA PRO A 96 -1.35 6.61 15.81
C PRO A 96 -2.33 6.84 16.96
N LYS A 97 -3.63 6.93 16.64
CA LYS A 97 -4.71 7.00 17.62
C LYS A 97 -5.76 5.97 17.27
N TYR A 98 -6.00 5.01 18.14
CA TYR A 98 -6.98 3.93 17.99
C TYR A 98 -7.35 3.34 19.35
N THR A 99 -8.35 2.48 19.38
CA THR A 99 -8.79 1.77 20.58
C THR A 99 -8.64 0.27 20.37
N VAL A 100 -8.18 -0.44 21.41
CA VAL A 100 -8.11 -1.92 21.44
C VAL A 100 -9.27 -2.44 22.30
N LYS A 101 -10.08 -3.29 21.70
CA LYS A 101 -11.25 -3.92 22.34
C LYS A 101 -11.07 -5.44 22.42
N SER A 102 -12.16 -6.21 22.48
CA SER A 102 -12.12 -7.66 22.34
C SER A 102 -11.64 -8.09 20.95
N THR A 103 -11.12 -9.31 20.83
CA THR A 103 -10.68 -9.86 19.52
C THR A 103 -11.80 -9.81 18.49
N LYS A 104 -13.03 -10.11 18.89
CA LYS A 104 -14.20 -10.03 17.99
C LYS A 104 -14.42 -8.61 17.48
N GLU A 105 -14.51 -7.62 18.38
CA GLU A 105 -14.71 -6.22 18.01
C GLU A 105 -13.55 -5.66 17.19
N ASN A 106 -12.32 -6.11 17.45
CA ASN A 106 -11.14 -5.74 16.69
C ASN A 106 -11.18 -6.32 15.25
N LEU A 107 -11.71 -7.55 15.08
CA LEU A 107 -11.96 -8.10 13.73
C LEU A 107 -13.05 -7.33 13.01
N GLU A 108 -14.13 -6.96 13.69
CA GLU A 108 -15.21 -6.14 13.12
C GLU A 108 -14.69 -4.73 12.69
N ASP A 109 -13.83 -4.10 13.49
CA ASP A 109 -13.18 -2.84 13.15
C ASP A 109 -12.26 -3.01 11.92
N ALA A 110 -11.44 -4.06 11.89
CA ALA A 110 -10.58 -4.34 10.75
C ALA A 110 -11.39 -4.59 9.46
N ILE A 111 -12.48 -5.37 9.52
CA ILE A 111 -13.38 -5.59 8.39
C ILE A 111 -13.96 -4.27 7.87
N SER A 112 -14.34 -3.36 8.76
CA SER A 112 -14.87 -2.05 8.39
C SER A 112 -13.80 -1.20 7.69
N GLY A 113 -12.56 -1.16 8.23
CA GLY A 113 -11.44 -0.43 7.67
C GLY A 113 -11.06 -0.94 6.28
N GLU A 114 -10.72 -2.24 6.16
CA GLU A 114 -10.37 -2.85 4.88
C GLU A 114 -11.50 -2.76 3.85
N GLY A 115 -12.75 -2.82 4.31
CA GLY A 115 -13.92 -2.62 3.48
C GLY A 115 -13.95 -1.22 2.87
N TYR A 116 -13.77 -0.18 3.65
CA TYR A 116 -13.70 1.21 3.19
C TYR A 116 -12.50 1.42 2.25
N GLU A 117 -11.33 0.93 2.61
CA GLU A 117 -10.10 1.08 1.82
C GLU A 117 -10.21 0.40 0.46
N SER A 118 -10.76 -0.82 0.41
CA SER A 118 -10.89 -1.59 -0.82
C SER A 118 -12.08 -1.19 -1.71
N THR A 119 -13.09 -0.50 -1.20
CA THR A 119 -14.28 -0.14 -2.00
C THR A 119 -14.40 1.34 -2.31
N THR A 120 -13.77 2.20 -1.52
CA THR A 120 -13.96 3.65 -1.60
C THR A 120 -12.65 4.40 -1.69
N MET A 121 -11.77 4.25 -0.71
CA MET A 121 -10.56 5.07 -0.57
C MET A 121 -9.58 4.83 -1.72
N TYR A 122 -9.02 3.62 -1.84
CA TYR A 122 -8.05 3.33 -2.89
C TYR A 122 -8.59 3.44 -4.31
N PRO A 123 -9.82 2.99 -4.64
CA PRO A 123 -10.39 3.27 -5.96
C PRO A 123 -10.43 4.77 -6.31
N GLY A 124 -10.78 5.63 -5.34
CA GLY A 124 -10.75 7.09 -5.50
C GLY A 124 -9.34 7.63 -5.72
N PHE A 125 -8.38 7.18 -4.92
CA PHE A 125 -6.96 7.60 -5.00
C PHE A 125 -6.31 7.17 -6.31
N ILE A 126 -6.56 5.94 -6.76
CA ILE A 126 -6.08 5.42 -8.04
C ILE A 126 -6.63 6.25 -9.20
N LYS A 127 -7.94 6.55 -9.19
CA LYS A 127 -8.57 7.38 -10.23
C LYS A 127 -7.92 8.77 -10.32
N THR A 128 -7.64 9.39 -9.16
CA THR A 128 -6.98 10.70 -9.10
C THR A 128 -5.55 10.63 -9.63
N ALA A 129 -4.77 9.62 -9.17
CA ALA A 129 -3.39 9.46 -9.58
C ALA A 129 -3.25 9.13 -11.09
N ASP A 130 -4.22 8.41 -11.66
CA ASP A 130 -4.30 8.13 -13.09
C ASP A 130 -4.56 9.42 -13.90
N ALA A 131 -5.56 10.20 -13.49
CA ALA A 131 -5.87 11.48 -14.12
C ALA A 131 -4.69 12.48 -14.09
N GLU A 132 -3.84 12.37 -13.08
CA GLU A 132 -2.66 13.22 -12.90
C GLU A 132 -1.36 12.60 -13.46
N ASN A 133 -1.43 11.43 -14.10
CA ASN A 133 -0.30 10.68 -14.64
C ASN A 133 0.79 10.38 -13.59
N SER A 134 0.40 10.15 -12.34
CA SER A 134 1.30 9.88 -11.24
C SER A 134 1.63 8.38 -11.12
N ASN A 135 2.50 7.88 -11.99
CA ASN A 135 2.80 6.46 -12.12
C ASN A 135 3.30 5.81 -10.80
N LEU A 136 4.13 6.51 -10.04
CA LEU A 136 4.65 5.97 -8.76
C LEU A 136 3.55 5.86 -7.70
N ALA A 137 2.65 6.85 -7.64
CA ALA A 137 1.49 6.79 -6.77
C ALA A 137 0.53 5.67 -7.19
N LEU A 138 0.29 5.50 -8.50
CA LEU A 138 -0.51 4.39 -9.03
C LEU A 138 0.03 3.03 -8.60
N ILE A 139 1.35 2.80 -8.69
CA ILE A 139 1.97 1.55 -8.26
C ILE A 139 1.75 1.35 -6.75
N SER A 140 2.03 2.38 -5.96
CA SER A 140 1.91 2.32 -4.50
C SER A 140 0.47 2.05 -4.04
N PHE A 141 -0.52 2.79 -4.60
CA PHE A 141 -1.93 2.57 -4.29
C PHE A 141 -2.45 1.21 -4.76
N ASN A 142 -2.03 0.73 -5.94
CA ASN A 142 -2.44 -0.58 -6.42
C ASN A 142 -1.89 -1.73 -5.58
N TYR A 143 -0.68 -1.60 -5.02
CA TYR A 143 -0.12 -2.59 -4.12
C TYR A 143 -0.98 -2.72 -2.85
N ALA A 144 -1.29 -1.61 -2.20
CA ALA A 144 -2.18 -1.59 -1.05
C ALA A 144 -3.59 -2.10 -1.45
N PHE A 145 -4.27 -1.47 -2.40
CA PHE A 145 -5.61 -1.85 -2.85
C PHE A 145 -5.80 -3.36 -3.04
N LYS A 146 -4.86 -4.02 -3.73
CA LYS A 146 -4.94 -5.47 -3.98
C LYS A 146 -4.72 -6.30 -2.72
N THR A 147 -3.97 -5.78 -1.77
CA THR A 147 -3.73 -6.43 -0.49
C THR A 147 -4.94 -6.28 0.44
N GLU A 148 -5.56 -5.08 0.54
CA GLU A 148 -6.73 -4.83 1.39
C GLU A 148 -7.94 -5.66 0.97
N GLN A 149 -8.10 -5.92 -0.33
CA GLN A 149 -9.10 -6.87 -0.81
C GLN A 149 -8.91 -8.30 -0.25
N LYS A 150 -7.67 -8.71 0.05
CA LYS A 150 -7.35 -10.00 0.66
C LYS A 150 -7.52 -9.96 2.16
N HIS A 151 -7.02 -8.91 2.82
CA HIS A 151 -7.17 -8.73 4.24
C HIS A 151 -8.64 -8.73 4.65
N LEU A 152 -9.50 -8.03 3.91
CA LEU A 152 -10.95 -8.05 4.11
C LEU A 152 -11.52 -9.48 4.12
N LYS A 153 -11.09 -10.33 3.17
CA LYS A 153 -11.54 -11.73 3.09
C LYS A 153 -11.03 -12.55 4.27
N LEU A 154 -9.75 -12.38 4.62
CA LEU A 154 -9.12 -13.09 5.73
C LEU A 154 -9.77 -12.74 7.06
N TYR A 155 -10.06 -11.46 7.31
CA TYR A 155 -10.74 -11.01 8.53
C TYR A 155 -12.19 -11.48 8.62
N LYS A 156 -12.94 -11.45 7.50
CA LYS A 156 -14.31 -12.01 7.46
C LYS A 156 -14.31 -13.50 7.80
N ASN A 157 -13.38 -14.26 7.22
CA ASN A 157 -13.21 -15.70 7.51
C ASN A 157 -12.81 -15.93 8.98
N ALA A 158 -11.90 -15.12 9.51
CA ALA A 158 -11.47 -15.21 10.91
C ALA A 158 -12.64 -14.92 11.88
N LEU A 159 -13.47 -13.92 11.59
CA LEU A 159 -14.65 -13.60 12.38
C LEU A 159 -15.71 -14.71 12.33
N GLU A 160 -15.95 -15.28 11.16
CA GLU A 160 -16.87 -16.43 11.00
C GLU A 160 -16.39 -17.64 11.82
N PHE A 161 -15.10 -17.97 11.75
CA PHE A 161 -14.53 -19.08 12.52
C PHE A 161 -14.55 -18.82 14.02
N LEU A 162 -14.28 -17.58 14.44
CA LEU A 162 -14.40 -17.20 15.85
C LEU A 162 -15.83 -17.36 16.35
N ASN A 163 -16.83 -16.86 15.63
CA ASN A 163 -18.24 -16.95 16.00
C ASN A 163 -18.75 -18.40 16.03
N SER A 164 -18.15 -19.31 15.26
CA SER A 164 -18.53 -20.73 15.21
C SER A 164 -17.65 -21.63 16.09
N GLY A 165 -16.71 -21.08 16.88
CA GLY A 165 -15.77 -21.85 17.71
C GLY A 165 -14.78 -22.69 16.90
N LYS A 166 -14.49 -22.29 15.66
CA LYS A 166 -13.62 -23.02 14.73
C LYS A 166 -12.31 -22.28 14.43
N GLU A 167 -11.95 -21.29 15.22
CA GLU A 167 -10.78 -20.43 15.02
C GLU A 167 -9.46 -21.22 14.92
N LYS A 168 -9.42 -22.42 15.52
CA LYS A 168 -8.29 -23.37 15.40
C LYS A 168 -8.07 -23.91 13.99
N LYS A 169 -9.04 -23.74 13.07
CA LYS A 169 -8.91 -24.11 11.65
C LYS A 169 -8.22 -23.04 10.81
N LEU A 170 -8.08 -21.82 11.33
CA LEU A 170 -7.32 -20.77 10.66
C LEU A 170 -5.86 -21.20 10.45
N SER A 171 -5.20 -20.56 9.52
CA SER A 171 -3.80 -20.84 9.22
C SER A 171 -2.89 -20.58 10.42
N SER A 172 -1.85 -21.38 10.54
CA SER A 172 -0.76 -21.18 11.51
C SER A 172 0.46 -20.49 10.88
N LYS A 173 0.31 -20.01 9.64
CA LYS A 173 1.42 -19.38 8.90
C LYS A 173 0.91 -18.45 7.83
N TYR A 174 1.55 -17.28 7.75
CA TYR A 174 1.33 -16.29 6.69
C TYR A 174 2.67 -15.88 6.07
N TYR A 175 2.63 -15.46 4.81
CA TYR A 175 3.76 -14.91 4.10
C TYR A 175 3.40 -13.49 3.64
N VAL A 176 4.28 -12.54 3.90
CA VAL A 176 4.09 -11.14 3.49
C VAL A 176 5.19 -10.74 2.54
N CYS A 177 4.83 -10.26 1.37
CA CYS A 177 5.78 -9.78 0.38
C CYS A 177 6.41 -8.45 0.85
N PRO A 178 7.75 -8.36 1.01
CA PRO A 178 8.39 -7.16 1.54
C PRO A 178 8.36 -5.96 0.57
N THR A 179 7.99 -6.18 -0.69
CA THR A 179 7.91 -5.11 -1.69
C THR A 179 6.53 -4.45 -1.72
N CYS A 180 5.46 -5.24 -1.64
CA CYS A 180 4.10 -4.75 -1.88
C CYS A 180 3.09 -5.05 -0.77
N GLY A 181 3.50 -5.67 0.34
CA GLY A 181 2.61 -6.04 1.44
C GLY A 181 1.72 -7.26 1.16
N ASN A 182 1.63 -7.74 -0.10
CA ASN A 182 0.71 -8.81 -0.47
C ASN A 182 0.85 -10.02 0.46
N THR A 183 -0.25 -10.37 1.11
CA THR A 183 -0.32 -11.41 2.16
C THR A 183 -0.86 -12.72 1.58
N TYR A 184 -0.20 -13.83 1.92
CA TYR A 184 -0.58 -15.18 1.53
C TYR A 184 -0.78 -16.04 2.78
N GLU A 185 -1.87 -16.80 2.80
CA GLU A 185 -2.22 -17.71 3.88
C GLU A 185 -1.68 -19.13 3.59
N GLY A 186 -1.10 -19.78 4.59
CA GLY A 186 -0.63 -21.16 4.51
C GLY A 186 0.64 -21.35 3.71
N ASP A 187 0.61 -21.07 2.43
CA ASP A 187 1.78 -21.11 1.52
C ASP A 187 1.77 -19.91 0.55
N ALA A 188 2.91 -19.64 -0.08
CA ALA A 188 3.09 -18.56 -1.02
C ALA A 188 3.65 -19.07 -2.35
N PRO A 189 3.30 -18.46 -3.50
CA PRO A 189 3.84 -18.83 -4.81
C PRO A 189 5.35 -18.53 -4.88
N ALA A 190 6.05 -19.13 -5.84
CA ALA A 190 7.47 -18.90 -6.07
C ALA A 190 7.81 -17.41 -6.30
N ARG A 191 6.85 -16.65 -6.85
CA ARG A 191 6.94 -15.19 -7.03
C ARG A 191 5.64 -14.52 -6.62
N CYS A 192 5.74 -13.34 -6.03
CA CYS A 192 4.58 -12.51 -5.70
C CYS A 192 3.76 -12.18 -6.95
N GLY A 193 2.45 -12.42 -6.91
CA GLY A 193 1.56 -12.12 -8.04
C GLY A 193 1.36 -10.62 -8.34
N LEU A 194 1.83 -9.72 -7.46
CA LEU A 194 1.75 -8.27 -7.68
C LEU A 194 3.10 -7.65 -8.05
N SER A 195 4.15 -7.93 -7.28
CA SER A 195 5.47 -7.28 -7.41
C SER A 195 6.54 -8.16 -8.06
N MET A 196 6.23 -9.42 -8.37
CA MET A 196 7.16 -10.43 -8.89
C MET A 196 8.35 -10.74 -7.96
N THR A 197 8.31 -10.27 -6.71
CA THR A 197 9.30 -10.57 -5.68
C THR A 197 9.35 -12.08 -5.43
N SER A 198 10.55 -12.65 -5.33
CA SER A 198 10.78 -14.08 -5.13
C SER A 198 10.42 -14.49 -3.68
N LYS A 199 9.90 -15.72 -3.51
CA LYS A 199 9.37 -16.26 -2.25
C LYS A 199 10.40 -16.26 -1.11
N GLU A 200 11.68 -16.46 -1.43
CA GLU A 200 12.77 -16.48 -0.44
C GLU A 200 12.92 -15.16 0.33
N LYS A 201 12.39 -14.06 -0.23
CA LYS A 201 12.41 -12.74 0.39
C LYS A 201 11.20 -12.46 1.28
N PHE A 202 10.17 -13.32 1.26
CA PHE A 202 8.95 -13.05 2.00
C PHE A 202 9.18 -13.13 3.51
N LEU A 203 8.51 -12.24 4.24
CA LEU A 203 8.42 -12.32 5.69
C LEU A 203 7.52 -13.51 6.05
N ILE A 204 7.96 -14.36 6.96
CA ILE A 204 7.20 -15.52 7.44
C ILE A 204 6.70 -15.22 8.85
N ILE A 205 5.39 -15.27 9.04
CA ILE A 205 4.70 -15.08 10.32
C ILE A 205 4.12 -16.45 10.75
N LYS A 206 4.55 -16.97 11.92
CA LYS A 206 4.21 -18.33 12.42
C LYS A 206 4.30 -18.42 13.95
#